data_ec99d8bef9344199354e95cc4d37defd
#
_entry.id   ec99d8bef9344199354e95cc4d37defd
#
_cell.length_a   1.000
_cell.length_b   1.000
_cell.length_c   1.000
_cell.angle_alpha   90.00
_cell.angle_beta   90.00
_cell.angle_gamma   90.00
#
_symmetry.space_group_name_H-M   'P 1'
#
loop_
_entity.id
_entity.type
_entity.pdbx_description
1 polymer ?
#
loop_
_entity_poly.entity_id
_entity_poly.type
_entity_poly.pdbx_seq_one_letter_code
_entity_poly.pdbx_strand_id
1 'polypeptide(L)'
;MDVERVVPRKYLERIAARRFAPEEAAAIADRRGESALRAFYNCWTRKEAYLKATGTGLTAPLDGVVVSVDDKRPAILSLRDDDPGAWFLAAVAPARDLIGAVAVRLGDYRAGEPAVRLLTA
;
A
#
# COMPACT_ATOMS: atom_id res chain seq x y z
N MET A 1 -0.58 9.63 2.17
CA MET A 1 -0.67 8.65 3.27
C MET A 1 -2.07 8.07 3.35
N ASP A 2 -2.16 6.82 3.67
CA ASP A 2 -3.44 6.16 3.92
C ASP A 2 -3.32 5.31 5.18
N VAL A 3 -4.31 5.41 6.08
CA VAL A 3 -4.35 4.64 7.33
C VAL A 3 -5.76 4.08 7.49
N GLU A 4 -5.85 2.77 7.72
CA GLU A 4 -7.12 2.09 7.86
C GLU A 4 -7.19 1.30 9.16
N ARG A 5 -8.39 1.21 9.74
CA ARG A 5 -8.64 0.34 10.89
C ARG A 5 -8.75 -1.11 10.39
N VAL A 6 -8.01 -2.00 11.04
CA VAL A 6 -8.05 -3.42 10.71
C VAL A 6 -9.29 -4.02 11.36
N VAL A 7 -10.27 -4.36 10.56
CA VAL A 7 -11.50 -5.03 11.01
C VAL A 7 -11.72 -6.29 10.19
N PRO A 8 -12.32 -7.34 10.78
CA PRO A 8 -12.64 -8.54 10.04
C PRO A 8 -13.51 -8.21 8.83
N ARG A 9 -13.21 -8.82 7.68
CA ARG A 9 -13.97 -8.61 6.45
C ARG A 9 -14.43 -9.92 5.88
N LYS A 10 -15.72 -10.01 5.63
CA LYS A 10 -16.29 -11.09 4.82
C LYS A 10 -15.85 -10.91 3.37
N TYR A 11 -15.59 -12.01 2.70
CA TYR A 11 -15.27 -12.02 1.26
C TYR A 11 -13.97 -11.25 0.91
N LEU A 12 -13.04 -11.20 1.86
CA LEU A 12 -11.77 -10.52 1.68
C LEU A 12 -11.05 -10.99 0.41
N GLU A 13 -10.99 -12.31 0.20
CA GLU A 13 -10.35 -12.88 -0.99
C GLU A 13 -11.06 -12.49 -2.27
N ARG A 14 -12.39 -12.38 -2.22
CA ARG A 14 -13.20 -11.99 -3.37
C ARG A 14 -12.96 -10.52 -3.72
N ILE A 15 -12.86 -9.67 -2.71
CA ILE A 15 -12.55 -8.24 -2.92
C ILE A 15 -11.17 -8.11 -3.55
N ALA A 16 -10.18 -8.83 -3.02
CA ALA A 16 -8.82 -8.81 -3.54
C ALA A 16 -8.78 -9.28 -5.00
N ALA A 17 -9.49 -10.36 -5.31
CA ALA A 17 -9.52 -10.91 -6.67
C ALA A 17 -10.12 -9.92 -7.68
N ARG A 18 -11.07 -9.09 -7.24
CA ARG A 18 -11.74 -8.13 -8.12
C ARG A 18 -11.01 -6.81 -8.27
N ARG A 19 -10.31 -6.36 -7.22
CA ARG A 19 -9.77 -5.01 -7.15
C ARG A 19 -8.25 -4.94 -7.28
N PHE A 20 -7.56 -5.98 -6.86
CA PHE A 20 -6.10 -5.99 -6.81
C PHE A 20 -5.53 -6.72 -8.02
N ALA A 21 -4.21 -6.61 -8.21
CA ALA A 21 -3.52 -7.35 -9.26
C ALA A 21 -3.56 -8.85 -8.93
N PRO A 22 -3.48 -9.74 -9.94
CA PRO A 22 -3.54 -11.19 -9.72
C PRO A 22 -2.48 -11.70 -8.74
N GLU A 23 -1.26 -11.19 -8.83
CA GLU A 23 -0.16 -11.60 -7.94
C GLU A 23 -0.43 -11.19 -6.49
N GLU A 24 -1.07 -10.05 -6.26
CA GLU A 24 -1.45 -9.60 -4.93
C GLU A 24 -2.57 -10.44 -4.35
N ALA A 25 -3.58 -10.71 -5.18
CA ALA A 25 -4.71 -11.54 -4.76
C ALA A 25 -4.23 -12.95 -4.40
N ALA A 26 -3.31 -13.51 -5.19
CA ALA A 26 -2.73 -14.83 -4.92
C ALA A 26 -1.95 -14.83 -3.60
N ALA A 27 -1.15 -13.80 -3.36
CA ALA A 27 -0.37 -13.70 -2.13
C ALA A 27 -1.26 -13.59 -0.89
N ILE A 28 -2.40 -12.91 -1.00
CA ILE A 28 -3.37 -12.82 0.09
C ILE A 28 -4.08 -14.16 0.29
N ALA A 29 -4.45 -14.83 -0.80
CA ALA A 29 -5.15 -16.12 -0.74
C ALA A 29 -4.29 -17.22 -0.13
N ASP A 30 -2.96 -17.12 -0.23
CA ASP A 30 -2.03 -18.07 0.39
C ASP A 30 -1.98 -17.97 1.91
N ARG A 31 -2.51 -16.93 2.48
CA ARG A 31 -2.49 -16.68 3.91
C ARG A 31 -3.82 -17.06 4.55
N ARG A 32 -3.81 -17.18 5.89
CA ARG A 32 -4.99 -17.55 6.67
C ARG A 32 -5.18 -16.60 7.83
N GLY A 33 -6.43 -16.42 8.26
CA GLY A 33 -6.78 -15.69 9.46
C GLY A 33 -6.22 -14.27 9.49
N GLU A 34 -5.59 -13.91 10.58
CA GLU A 34 -5.08 -12.56 10.77
C GLU A 34 -3.98 -12.20 9.76
N SER A 35 -3.18 -13.18 9.34
CA SER A 35 -2.14 -12.95 8.33
C SER A 35 -2.75 -12.50 7.00
N ALA A 36 -3.86 -13.12 6.58
CA ALA A 36 -4.57 -12.73 5.37
C ALA A 36 -5.19 -11.34 5.52
N LEU A 37 -5.77 -11.06 6.67
CA LEU A 37 -6.38 -9.77 6.95
C LEU A 37 -5.35 -8.64 6.92
N ARG A 38 -4.20 -8.85 7.55
CA ARG A 38 -3.12 -7.86 7.53
C ARG A 38 -2.58 -7.66 6.13
N ALA A 39 -2.38 -8.74 5.37
CA ALA A 39 -1.89 -8.63 3.99
C ALA A 39 -2.88 -7.83 3.12
N PHE A 40 -4.17 -8.04 3.30
CA PHE A 40 -5.20 -7.28 2.59
C PHE A 40 -5.08 -5.78 2.89
N TYR A 41 -5.00 -5.41 4.16
CA TYR A 41 -4.90 -4.00 4.53
C TYR A 41 -3.55 -3.38 4.17
N ASN A 42 -2.47 -4.15 4.23
CA ASN A 42 -1.17 -3.69 3.73
C ASN A 42 -1.28 -3.33 2.24
N CYS A 43 -1.88 -4.22 1.46
CA CYS A 43 -2.05 -4.00 0.03
C CYS A 43 -2.92 -2.77 -0.24
N TRP A 44 -4.07 -2.69 0.41
CA TRP A 44 -5.02 -1.60 0.23
C TRP A 44 -4.39 -0.24 0.57
N THR A 45 -3.78 -0.12 1.75
CA THR A 45 -3.23 1.16 2.21
C THR A 45 -2.05 1.61 1.39
N ARG A 46 -1.22 0.68 0.94
CA ARG A 46 -0.05 0.99 0.10
C ARG A 46 -0.47 1.50 -1.27
N LYS A 47 -1.47 0.88 -1.88
CA LYS A 47 -2.04 1.37 -3.15
C LYS A 47 -2.68 2.74 -3.00
N GLU A 48 -3.49 2.92 -1.96
CA GLU A 48 -4.18 4.19 -1.71
C GLU A 48 -3.18 5.31 -1.41
N ALA A 49 -2.11 5.01 -0.67
CA ALA A 49 -1.08 6.00 -0.38
C ALA A 49 -0.44 6.51 -1.68
N TYR A 50 -0.12 5.61 -2.61
CA TYR A 50 0.42 6.00 -3.91
C TYR A 50 -0.58 6.84 -4.69
N LEU A 51 -1.83 6.38 -4.80
CA LEU A 51 -2.84 7.08 -5.61
C LEU A 51 -3.17 8.46 -5.05
N LYS A 52 -3.20 8.60 -3.73
CA LYS A 52 -3.38 9.91 -3.10
C LYS A 52 -2.22 10.84 -3.39
N ALA A 53 -1.00 10.30 -3.38
CA ALA A 53 0.19 11.09 -3.66
C ALA A 53 0.26 11.58 -5.11
N THR A 54 -0.31 10.82 -6.06
CA THR A 54 -0.37 11.23 -7.46
C THR A 54 -1.56 12.14 -7.76
N GLY A 55 -2.51 12.24 -6.85
CA GLY A 55 -3.72 13.04 -7.05
C GLY A 55 -4.79 12.37 -7.91
N THR A 56 -4.58 11.11 -8.33
CA THR A 56 -5.55 10.41 -9.18
C THR A 56 -6.73 9.84 -8.38
N GLY A 57 -6.51 9.55 -7.10
CA GLY A 57 -7.56 9.15 -6.18
C GLY A 57 -8.37 7.94 -6.61
N LEU A 58 -9.67 7.98 -6.33
CA LEU A 58 -10.57 6.85 -6.55
C LEU A 58 -10.84 6.54 -8.02
N THR A 59 -10.44 7.40 -8.95
CA THR A 59 -10.70 7.18 -10.37
C THR A 59 -9.69 6.25 -11.02
N ALA A 60 -8.53 6.03 -10.39
CA ALA A 60 -7.49 5.17 -10.94
C ALA A 60 -7.74 3.71 -10.57
N PRO A 61 -7.54 2.76 -11.51
CA PRO A 61 -7.68 1.35 -11.20
C PRO A 61 -6.62 0.88 -10.21
N LEU A 62 -7.05 0.16 -9.17
CA LEU A 62 -6.13 -0.35 -8.15
C LEU A 62 -5.18 -1.42 -8.71
N ASP A 63 -5.57 -2.14 -9.74
CA ASP A 63 -4.74 -3.18 -10.33
C ASP A 63 -3.56 -2.65 -11.15
N GLY A 64 -3.54 -1.33 -11.42
CA GLY A 64 -2.40 -0.69 -12.08
C GLY A 64 -1.25 -0.35 -11.15
N VAL A 65 -1.41 -0.57 -9.85
CA VAL A 65 -0.38 -0.33 -8.83
C VAL A 65 -0.16 -1.65 -8.11
N VAL A 66 0.99 -2.28 -8.32
CA VAL A 66 1.32 -3.56 -7.68
C VAL A 66 2.26 -3.29 -6.52
N VAL A 67 1.89 -3.74 -5.33
CA VAL A 67 2.67 -3.52 -4.11
C VAL A 67 2.92 -4.85 -3.40
N SER A 68 3.93 -4.86 -2.53
CA SER A 68 4.15 -5.99 -1.62
C SER A 68 3.04 -6.02 -0.57
N VAL A 69 2.70 -7.20 -0.07
CA VAL A 69 1.61 -7.38 0.90
C VAL A 69 2.09 -7.81 2.27
N ASP A 70 3.37 -8.17 2.41
CA ASP A 70 3.93 -8.60 3.70
C ASP A 70 4.10 -7.42 4.66
N ASP A 71 4.25 -7.72 5.95
CA ASP A 71 4.39 -6.69 6.98
C ASP A 71 5.75 -6.00 6.96
N LYS A 72 6.78 -6.67 6.45
CA LYS A 72 8.17 -6.27 6.73
C LYS A 72 8.81 -5.39 5.66
N ARG A 73 8.39 -5.53 4.41
CA ARG A 73 9.05 -4.88 3.29
C ARG A 73 8.07 -4.17 2.38
N PRO A 74 7.55 -3.00 2.82
CA PRO A 74 6.67 -2.24 1.95
C PRO A 74 7.43 -1.80 0.70
N ALA A 75 6.86 -2.10 -0.46
CA ALA A 75 7.48 -1.76 -1.74
C ALA A 75 6.42 -1.62 -2.82
N ILE A 76 6.66 -0.67 -3.73
CA ILE A 76 5.93 -0.61 -4.99
C ILE A 76 6.69 -1.46 -5.99
N LEU A 77 6.05 -2.50 -6.51
CA LEU A 77 6.70 -3.48 -7.37
C LEU A 77 6.54 -3.14 -8.85
N SER A 78 5.40 -2.56 -9.22
CA SER A 78 5.10 -2.26 -10.62
C SER A 78 4.07 -1.14 -10.68
N LEU A 79 4.19 -0.26 -11.67
CA LEU A 79 3.25 0.82 -11.94
C LEU A 79 2.95 0.83 -13.43
N ARG A 80 1.68 1.02 -13.80
CA ARG A 80 1.27 1.00 -15.22
C ARG A 80 1.89 2.15 -16.00
N ASP A 81 1.90 3.34 -15.43
CA ASP A 81 2.29 4.57 -16.14
C ASP A 81 3.35 5.37 -15.39
N ASP A 82 4.14 4.73 -14.54
CA ASP A 82 5.13 5.41 -13.72
C ASP A 82 6.30 4.47 -13.41
N ASP A 83 7.38 5.01 -12.87
CA ASP A 83 8.57 4.25 -12.49
C ASP A 83 8.51 3.93 -11.00
N PRO A 84 8.44 2.64 -10.61
CA PRO A 84 8.46 2.28 -9.19
C PRO A 84 9.70 2.77 -8.45
N GLY A 85 10.84 2.88 -9.15
CA GLY A 85 12.08 3.38 -8.56
C GLY A 85 12.06 4.85 -8.20
N ALA A 86 11.08 5.61 -8.70
CA ALA A 86 10.93 7.03 -8.37
C ALA A 86 10.20 7.24 -7.05
N TRP A 87 9.78 6.19 -6.36
CA TRP A 87 8.94 6.27 -5.17
C TRP A 87 9.56 5.58 -3.97
N PHE A 88 9.32 6.13 -2.82
CA PHE A 88 9.62 5.52 -1.52
C PHE A 88 8.30 5.19 -0.83
N LEU A 89 8.20 3.98 -0.29
CA LEU A 89 6.99 3.51 0.39
C LEU A 89 7.37 3.02 1.78
N ALA A 90 6.68 3.50 2.78
CA ALA A 90 6.89 3.08 4.16
C ALA A 90 5.57 2.65 4.79
N ALA A 91 5.63 1.67 5.67
CA ALA A 91 4.50 1.27 6.50
C ALA A 91 4.43 2.16 7.73
N VAL A 92 3.22 2.50 8.15
CA VAL A 92 2.98 3.22 9.40
C VAL A 92 1.94 2.45 10.20
N ALA A 93 2.12 2.41 11.52
CA ALA A 93 1.20 1.72 12.41
C ALA A 93 1.03 2.57 13.68
N PRO A 94 0.19 3.64 13.59
CA PRO A 94 0.04 4.58 14.70
C PRO A 94 -0.58 3.95 15.94
N ALA A 95 -1.31 2.84 15.79
CA ALA A 95 -1.92 2.11 16.88
C ALA A 95 -2.03 0.63 16.49
N ARG A 96 -2.35 -0.22 17.48
CA ARG A 96 -2.38 -1.67 17.31
C ARG A 96 -3.34 -2.13 16.21
N ASP A 97 -4.49 -1.48 16.10
CA ASP A 97 -5.54 -1.86 15.15
C ASP A 97 -5.54 -1.01 13.88
N LEU A 98 -4.46 -0.26 13.63
CA LEU A 98 -4.34 0.59 12.45
C LEU A 98 -3.17 0.11 11.60
N ILE A 99 -3.42 0.02 10.28
CA ILE A 99 -2.40 -0.25 9.29
C ILE A 99 -2.43 0.89 8.29
N GLY A 100 -1.27 1.39 7.92
CA GLY A 100 -1.18 2.47 6.97
C GLY A 100 0.11 2.47 6.18
N ALA A 101 0.20 3.40 5.25
CA ALA A 101 1.36 3.57 4.40
C ALA A 101 1.54 5.04 4.01
N VAL A 102 2.79 5.40 3.73
CA VAL A 102 3.17 6.70 3.18
C VAL A 102 3.93 6.44 1.89
N ALA A 103 3.54 7.12 0.82
CA ALA A 103 4.26 7.09 -0.45
C ALA A 103 4.84 8.48 -0.73
N VAL A 104 6.12 8.55 -1.07
CA VAL A 104 6.83 9.80 -1.32
C VAL A 104 7.56 9.68 -2.65
N ARG A 105 7.36 10.66 -3.53
CA ARG A 105 8.11 10.75 -4.77
C ARG A 105 9.51 11.24 -4.47
N LEU A 106 10.53 10.47 -4.84
CA LEU A 106 11.92 10.82 -4.52
C LEU A 106 12.39 12.09 -5.22
N GLY A 107 11.82 12.39 -6.39
CA GLY A 107 12.14 13.61 -7.12
C GLY A 107 11.69 14.92 -6.45
N ASP A 108 10.76 14.82 -5.49
CA ASP A 108 10.26 15.98 -4.74
C ASP A 108 11.11 16.28 -3.51
N TYR A 109 12.15 15.51 -3.32
CA TYR A 109 13.00 15.55 -2.16
C TYR A 109 14.36 16.12 -2.54
N ARG A 110 14.83 17.09 -1.76
CA ARG A 110 16.15 17.71 -1.98
C ARG A 110 17.20 17.09 -1.06
N ALA A 111 18.43 17.03 -1.58
CA ALA A 111 19.54 16.58 -0.75
C ALA A 111 19.65 17.44 0.52
N GLY A 112 19.70 16.78 1.67
CA GLY A 112 19.73 17.44 2.96
C GLY A 112 18.38 17.68 3.61
N GLU A 113 17.28 17.53 2.89
CA GLU A 113 15.94 17.54 3.49
C GLU A 113 15.59 16.13 3.92
N PRO A 114 15.28 15.88 5.20
CA PRO A 114 15.00 14.54 5.63
C PRO A 114 13.59 14.12 5.20
N ALA A 115 13.51 13.31 4.15
CA ALA A 115 12.26 12.65 3.77
C ALA A 115 11.66 11.89 4.96
N VAL A 116 12.50 11.43 5.85
CA VAL A 116 12.13 10.77 7.10
C VAL A 116 11.17 11.61 7.94
N ARG A 117 11.21 12.93 7.87
CA ARG A 117 10.24 13.78 8.57
C ARG A 117 8.80 13.52 8.15
N LEU A 118 8.59 13.15 6.90
CA LEU A 118 7.25 12.84 6.41
C LEU A 118 6.74 11.55 7.03
N LEU A 119 7.64 10.66 7.45
CA LEU A 119 7.29 9.38 8.04
C LEU A 119 7.05 9.48 9.55
N THR A 120 7.63 10.47 10.20
CA THR A 120 7.58 10.61 11.66
C THR A 120 6.66 11.73 12.13
N ALA A 121 6.20 12.55 11.23
CA ALA A 121 5.36 13.71 11.55
C ALA A 121 3.94 13.33 12.01
#